data_f97a1414516f0fe5d38259b6b459598b
#
_entry.id   f97a1414516f0fe5d38259b6b459598b
#
_cell.length_a   1.000
_cell.length_b   1.000
_cell.length_c   1.000
_cell.angle_alpha   90.00
_cell.angle_beta   90.00
_cell.angle_gamma   90.00
#
_symmetry.space_group_name_H-M   'P 1'
#
loop_
_entity.id
_entity.type
_entity.pdbx_description
1 polymer ?
#
loop_
_entity_poly.entity_id
_entity_poly.type
_entity_poly.pdbx_seq_one_letter_code
_entity_poly.pdbx_strand_id
1 'polypeptide(L)'
;MNPGPDYLSVGKSDLPLMYMVAGLCFSLALTVWTTLLILSRGNLFLIHFLMWLLLLFKTIQEFCNALTLHFVQTRGHPVGWNIVYYLFTFLNGSFMFIVILLIGAGWSLLKPFLQQREKKILTIVIPLQILSNIASIYLGESAPGTLAWVTWRDIFTLVDILCCAAVLFPLIWSIKNLRESAQEDGRLSFNMLKLKQFQHFYIVVVAYIYFSRIVVYLFDATVPYRLDWVSDLSQEVATCVFYVTSGYYFRPVPNNPYLAVSHYDEESEDEETASFGIVK
;
A
#
# COMPACT_ATOMS: atom_id res chain seq x y z
N MET A 1 -7.63 -37.01 1.68
CA MET A 1 -7.63 -36.97 0.20
C MET A 1 -9.00 -36.43 -0.21
N ASN A 2 -9.04 -35.40 -1.01
CA ASN A 2 -10.30 -34.91 -1.57
C ASN A 2 -10.86 -35.99 -2.53
N PRO A 3 -12.17 -36.18 -2.58
CA PRO A 3 -12.78 -37.07 -3.55
C PRO A 3 -12.76 -36.40 -4.93
N GLY A 4 -11.66 -36.57 -5.67
CA GLY A 4 -11.46 -35.99 -7.01
C GLY A 4 -9.98 -35.68 -7.27
N PRO A 5 -9.61 -35.21 -8.48
CA PRO A 5 -8.24 -34.84 -8.83
C PRO A 5 -7.88 -33.44 -8.30
N ASP A 6 -8.29 -33.08 -7.08
CA ASP A 6 -8.01 -31.83 -6.44
C ASP A 6 -6.87 -32.02 -5.42
N TYR A 7 -5.71 -31.43 -5.70
CA TYR A 7 -4.53 -31.49 -4.84
C TYR A 7 -4.49 -30.39 -3.77
N LEU A 8 -5.40 -29.39 -3.83
CA LEU A 8 -5.52 -28.36 -2.81
C LEU A 8 -6.27 -28.92 -1.57
N SER A 9 -5.97 -28.34 -0.42
CA SER A 9 -6.71 -28.64 0.80
C SER A 9 -8.16 -28.12 0.71
N VAL A 10 -9.10 -28.77 1.40
CA VAL A 10 -10.53 -28.41 1.37
C VAL A 10 -10.78 -26.93 1.73
N GLY A 11 -9.99 -26.36 2.64
CA GLY A 11 -10.11 -24.94 3.03
C GLY A 11 -9.56 -23.97 1.99
N LYS A 12 -8.84 -24.45 0.96
CA LYS A 12 -8.19 -23.63 -0.07
C LYS A 12 -8.71 -23.91 -1.49
N SER A 13 -9.67 -24.81 -1.66
CA SER A 13 -10.19 -25.18 -2.98
C SER A 13 -10.85 -24.01 -3.73
N ASP A 14 -11.41 -23.04 -3.02
CA ASP A 14 -12.08 -21.87 -3.60
C ASP A 14 -11.14 -20.70 -3.90
N LEU A 15 -9.89 -20.74 -3.40
CA LEU A 15 -8.92 -19.65 -3.56
C LEU A 15 -8.57 -19.33 -5.03
N PRO A 16 -8.39 -20.30 -5.96
CA PRO A 16 -8.10 -19.97 -7.36
C PRO A 16 -9.19 -19.12 -8.00
N LEU A 17 -10.45 -19.43 -7.72
CA LEU A 17 -11.59 -18.63 -8.21
C LEU A 17 -11.65 -17.26 -7.56
N MET A 18 -11.43 -17.19 -6.25
CA MET A 18 -11.41 -15.94 -5.48
C MET A 18 -10.37 -14.97 -6.01
N TYR A 19 -9.11 -15.42 -6.20
CA TYR A 19 -8.05 -14.57 -6.76
C TYR A 19 -8.27 -14.21 -8.23
N MET A 20 -8.92 -15.06 -9.01
CA MET A 20 -9.33 -14.71 -10.37
C MET A 20 -10.35 -13.57 -10.37
N VAL A 21 -11.36 -13.63 -9.51
CA VAL A 21 -12.37 -12.56 -9.35
C VAL A 21 -11.71 -11.27 -8.82
N ALA A 22 -10.84 -11.37 -7.83
CA ALA A 22 -10.05 -10.22 -7.34
C ALA A 22 -9.23 -9.59 -8.47
N GLY A 23 -8.52 -10.38 -9.27
CA GLY A 23 -7.76 -9.91 -10.44
C GLY A 23 -8.62 -9.17 -11.46
N LEU A 24 -9.85 -9.65 -11.71
CA LEU A 24 -10.81 -8.94 -12.58
C LEU A 24 -11.27 -7.60 -11.96
N CYS A 25 -11.52 -7.55 -10.66
CA CYS A 25 -11.86 -6.30 -9.97
C CYS A 25 -10.72 -5.29 -10.04
N PHE A 26 -9.46 -5.70 -9.78
CA PHE A 26 -8.30 -4.84 -9.91
C PHE A 26 -8.02 -4.42 -11.36
N SER A 27 -8.29 -5.29 -12.35
CA SER A 27 -8.21 -4.94 -13.78
C SER A 27 -9.21 -3.86 -14.16
N LEU A 28 -10.44 -3.94 -13.64
CA LEU A 28 -11.46 -2.90 -13.84
C LEU A 28 -11.01 -1.58 -13.21
N ALA A 29 -10.49 -1.61 -11.98
CA ALA A 29 -9.94 -0.41 -11.34
C ALA A 29 -8.77 0.18 -12.12
N LEU A 30 -7.87 -0.65 -12.66
CA LEU A 30 -6.73 -0.22 -13.50
C LEU A 30 -7.22 0.43 -14.80
N THR A 31 -8.23 -0.13 -15.48
CA THR A 31 -8.79 0.46 -16.71
C THR A 31 -9.46 1.80 -16.43
N VAL A 32 -10.24 1.91 -15.34
CA VAL A 32 -10.84 3.19 -14.92
C VAL A 32 -9.76 4.22 -14.60
N TRP A 33 -8.72 3.83 -13.86
CA TRP A 33 -7.61 4.73 -13.52
C TRP A 33 -6.85 5.19 -14.76
N THR A 34 -6.55 4.27 -15.68
CA THR A 34 -5.87 4.59 -16.96
C THR A 34 -6.70 5.56 -17.81
N THR A 35 -8.02 5.36 -17.88
CA THR A 35 -8.90 6.29 -18.62
C THR A 35 -8.92 7.67 -17.99
N LEU A 36 -8.96 7.77 -16.65
CA LEU A 36 -8.87 9.05 -15.94
C LEU A 36 -7.54 9.77 -16.22
N LEU A 37 -6.41 9.05 -16.24
CA LEU A 37 -5.09 9.61 -16.58
C LEU A 37 -5.06 10.14 -18.01
N ILE A 38 -5.63 9.42 -18.96
CA ILE A 38 -5.67 9.83 -20.39
C ILE A 38 -6.53 11.08 -20.57
N LEU A 39 -7.68 11.16 -19.88
CA LEU A 39 -8.56 12.33 -19.97
C LEU A 39 -7.96 13.58 -19.31
N SER A 40 -7.13 13.40 -18.28
CA SER A 40 -6.60 14.50 -17.44
C SER A 40 -5.14 14.85 -17.74
N ARG A 41 -4.68 14.68 -18.98
CA ARG A 41 -3.26 14.84 -19.39
C ARG A 41 -2.57 16.14 -18.98
N GLY A 42 -3.33 17.22 -18.71
CA GLY A 42 -2.78 18.53 -18.33
C GLY A 42 -2.42 18.66 -16.85
N ASN A 43 -2.88 17.77 -15.97
CA ASN A 43 -2.76 17.90 -14.51
C ASN A 43 -2.21 16.62 -13.87
N LEU A 44 -1.19 16.02 -14.47
CA LEU A 44 -0.60 14.77 -13.99
C LEU A 44 0.59 15.04 -13.07
N PHE A 45 0.55 14.51 -11.87
CA PHE A 45 1.64 14.49 -10.90
C PHE A 45 2.27 13.09 -10.82
N LEU A 46 3.48 13.02 -10.30
CA LEU A 46 4.21 11.75 -10.09
C LEU A 46 3.40 10.71 -9.30
N ILE A 47 2.60 11.17 -8.34
CA ILE A 47 1.74 10.30 -7.53
C ILE A 47 0.74 9.50 -8.36
N HIS A 48 0.16 10.08 -9.41
CA HIS A 48 -0.78 9.38 -10.28
C HIS A 48 -0.13 8.21 -11.00
N PHE A 49 1.11 8.41 -11.46
CA PHE A 49 1.89 7.34 -12.10
C PHE A 49 2.29 6.24 -11.10
N LEU A 50 2.70 6.61 -9.89
CA LEU A 50 3.02 5.64 -8.83
C LEU A 50 1.80 4.80 -8.44
N MET A 51 0.63 5.41 -8.33
CA MET A 51 -0.62 4.69 -8.05
C MET A 51 -1.02 3.78 -9.21
N TRP A 52 -0.82 4.21 -10.46
CA TRP A 52 -1.04 3.38 -11.64
C TRP A 52 -0.13 2.15 -11.64
N LEU A 53 1.16 2.34 -11.35
CA LEU A 53 2.15 1.27 -11.30
C LEU A 53 1.85 0.27 -10.16
N LEU A 54 1.45 0.78 -9.01
CA LEU A 54 1.05 -0.03 -7.87
C LEU A 54 -0.16 -0.92 -8.19
N LEU A 55 -1.18 -0.33 -8.83
CA LEU A 55 -2.38 -1.05 -9.25
C LEU A 55 -2.08 -2.08 -10.35
N LEU A 56 -1.15 -1.77 -11.26
CA LEU A 56 -0.67 -2.71 -12.27
C LEU A 56 0.04 -3.92 -11.63
N PHE A 57 0.95 -3.69 -10.68
CA PHE A 57 1.64 -4.78 -9.98
C PHE A 57 0.66 -5.65 -9.21
N LYS A 58 -0.32 -5.05 -8.53
CA LYS A 58 -1.36 -5.79 -7.81
C LYS A 58 -2.19 -6.65 -8.77
N THR A 59 -2.62 -6.11 -9.89
CA THR A 59 -3.40 -6.84 -10.90
C THR A 59 -2.64 -8.06 -11.41
N ILE A 60 -1.37 -7.91 -11.76
CA ILE A 60 -0.52 -9.02 -12.24
C ILE A 60 -0.33 -10.04 -11.13
N GLN A 61 -0.07 -9.61 -9.90
CA GLN A 61 0.08 -10.47 -8.73
C GLN A 61 -1.15 -11.38 -8.54
N GLU A 62 -2.37 -10.84 -8.62
CA GLU A 62 -3.61 -11.59 -8.45
C GLU A 62 -3.78 -12.69 -9.51
N PHE A 63 -3.57 -12.35 -10.77
CA PHE A 63 -3.64 -13.35 -11.85
C PHE A 63 -2.57 -14.42 -11.72
N CYS A 64 -1.34 -14.05 -11.36
CA CYS A 64 -0.27 -15.03 -11.14
C CYS A 64 -0.57 -15.95 -9.96
N ASN A 65 -1.17 -15.43 -8.89
CA ASN A 65 -1.60 -16.24 -7.75
C ASN A 65 -2.72 -17.20 -8.13
N ALA A 66 -3.74 -16.71 -8.82
CA ALA A 66 -4.83 -17.56 -9.32
C ALA A 66 -4.31 -18.69 -10.21
N LEU A 67 -3.39 -18.40 -11.13
CA LEU A 67 -2.75 -19.40 -11.98
C LEU A 67 -1.91 -20.40 -11.18
N THR A 68 -1.10 -19.92 -10.23
CA THR A 68 -0.29 -20.76 -9.34
C THR A 68 -1.16 -21.77 -8.62
N LEU A 69 -2.22 -21.31 -7.97
CA LEU A 69 -3.16 -22.16 -7.23
C LEU A 69 -3.95 -23.09 -8.14
N HIS A 70 -4.35 -22.63 -9.32
CA HIS A 70 -5.02 -23.48 -10.31
C HIS A 70 -4.12 -24.64 -10.79
N PHE A 71 -2.84 -24.37 -11.06
CA PHE A 71 -1.91 -25.45 -11.43
C PHE A 71 -1.60 -26.38 -10.26
N VAL A 72 -1.48 -25.87 -9.03
CA VAL A 72 -1.36 -26.71 -7.84
C VAL A 72 -2.61 -27.57 -7.67
N GLN A 73 -3.81 -27.03 -7.86
CA GLN A 73 -5.07 -27.75 -7.76
C GLN A 73 -5.16 -28.91 -8.78
N THR A 74 -4.76 -28.65 -10.04
CA THR A 74 -4.93 -29.63 -11.14
C THR A 74 -3.75 -30.57 -11.32
N ARG A 75 -2.51 -30.14 -11.06
CA ARG A 75 -1.28 -30.89 -11.34
C ARG A 75 -0.48 -31.23 -10.08
N GLY A 76 -0.83 -30.69 -8.92
CA GLY A 76 -0.09 -30.88 -7.68
C GLY A 76 1.18 -30.04 -7.54
N HIS A 77 1.55 -29.23 -8.56
CA HIS A 77 2.73 -28.35 -8.52
C HIS A 77 2.52 -27.07 -9.34
N PRO A 78 3.16 -25.93 -8.98
CA PRO A 78 2.83 -24.60 -9.52
C PRO A 78 3.40 -24.29 -10.92
N VAL A 79 4.14 -25.20 -11.58
CA VAL A 79 4.69 -25.08 -12.96
C VAL A 79 5.48 -23.76 -13.19
N GLY A 80 6.13 -23.22 -12.15
CA GLY A 80 6.95 -22.00 -12.25
C GLY A 80 6.19 -20.68 -12.14
N TRP A 81 4.85 -20.68 -12.11
CA TRP A 81 4.05 -19.46 -11.91
C TRP A 81 4.24 -18.83 -10.52
N ASN A 82 4.62 -19.65 -9.53
CA ASN A 82 4.98 -19.19 -8.20
C ASN A 82 6.13 -18.17 -8.20
N ILE A 83 7.14 -18.33 -9.07
CA ILE A 83 8.26 -17.41 -9.16
C ILE A 83 7.78 -16.01 -9.59
N VAL A 84 6.93 -15.95 -10.61
CA VAL A 84 6.36 -14.68 -11.10
C VAL A 84 5.45 -14.08 -10.05
N TYR A 85 4.61 -14.87 -9.39
CA TYR A 85 3.77 -14.43 -8.27
C TYR A 85 4.62 -13.81 -7.15
N TYR A 86 5.69 -14.46 -6.70
CA TYR A 86 6.55 -13.95 -5.64
C TYR A 86 7.28 -12.66 -6.05
N LEU A 87 7.72 -12.56 -7.29
CA LEU A 87 8.31 -11.33 -7.81
C LEU A 87 7.33 -10.16 -7.71
N PHE A 88 6.09 -10.34 -8.18
CA PHE A 88 5.10 -9.27 -8.12
C PHE A 88 4.58 -9.01 -6.71
N THR A 89 4.53 -10.00 -5.84
CA THR A 89 4.23 -9.83 -4.40
C THR A 89 5.29 -8.95 -3.73
N PHE A 90 6.56 -9.21 -4.00
CA PHE A 90 7.67 -8.41 -3.51
C PHE A 90 7.62 -6.96 -4.03
N LEU A 91 7.40 -6.79 -5.33
CA LEU A 91 7.30 -5.46 -5.95
C LEU A 91 6.11 -4.70 -5.38
N ASN A 92 4.93 -5.29 -5.36
CA ASN A 92 3.71 -4.67 -4.85
C ASN A 92 3.85 -4.26 -3.38
N GLY A 93 4.34 -5.15 -2.51
CA GLY A 93 4.55 -4.87 -1.09
C GLY A 93 5.54 -3.73 -0.86
N SER A 94 6.69 -3.75 -1.52
CA SER A 94 7.72 -2.71 -1.40
C SER A 94 7.22 -1.36 -1.95
N PHE A 95 6.58 -1.35 -3.12
CA PHE A 95 6.04 -0.13 -3.73
C PHE A 95 4.92 0.49 -2.90
N MET A 96 4.06 -0.33 -2.32
CA MET A 96 2.98 0.16 -1.48
C MET A 96 3.50 0.94 -0.27
N PHE A 97 4.54 0.43 0.41
CA PHE A 97 5.19 1.15 1.50
C PHE A 97 5.83 2.46 1.04
N ILE A 98 6.53 2.44 -0.11
CA ILE A 98 7.12 3.65 -0.68
C ILE A 98 6.04 4.69 -0.97
N VAL A 99 4.93 4.31 -1.59
CA VAL A 99 3.82 5.23 -1.92
C VAL A 99 3.20 5.80 -0.66
N ILE A 100 2.90 4.98 0.36
CA ILE A 100 2.36 5.44 1.64
C ILE A 100 3.31 6.44 2.32
N LEU A 101 4.60 6.15 2.34
CA LEU A 101 5.62 7.04 2.92
C LEU A 101 5.75 8.34 2.15
N LEU A 102 5.77 8.29 0.82
CA LEU A 102 5.85 9.49 -0.03
C LEU A 102 4.65 10.41 0.19
N ILE A 103 3.45 9.84 0.24
CA ILE A 103 2.22 10.60 0.54
C ILE A 103 2.29 11.14 1.96
N GLY A 104 2.70 10.31 2.94
CA GLY A 104 2.79 10.69 4.35
C GLY A 104 3.80 11.78 4.62
N ALA A 105 4.95 11.76 3.94
CA ALA A 105 5.96 12.79 4.01
C ALA A 105 5.57 14.08 3.24
N GLY A 106 4.43 14.09 2.54
CA GLY A 106 4.01 15.21 1.72
C GLY A 106 4.88 15.48 0.49
N TRP A 107 5.81 14.55 0.19
CA TRP A 107 6.82 14.73 -0.86
C TRP A 107 6.22 14.84 -2.27
N SER A 108 5.13 14.16 -2.52
CA SER A 108 4.43 14.20 -3.81
C SER A 108 3.76 15.55 -4.09
N LEU A 109 3.59 16.39 -3.07
CA LEU A 109 2.71 17.55 -3.12
C LEU A 109 3.39 18.85 -2.67
N LEU A 110 4.48 18.83 -1.88
CA LEU A 110 4.84 20.02 -1.12
C LEU A 110 6.33 20.32 -0.95
N LYS A 111 7.25 19.42 -1.20
CA LYS A 111 8.68 19.72 -1.05
C LYS A 111 9.57 18.86 -1.94
N PRO A 112 10.50 19.48 -2.69
CA PRO A 112 11.55 18.75 -3.42
C PRO A 112 12.60 18.11 -2.50
N PHE A 113 12.56 18.38 -1.20
CA PHE A 113 13.55 17.88 -0.23
C PHE A 113 12.89 17.32 1.03
N LEU A 114 13.07 16.02 1.28
CA LEU A 114 12.71 15.38 2.55
C LEU A 114 13.54 16.00 3.70
N GLN A 115 12.89 16.19 4.85
CA GLN A 115 13.61 16.55 6.06
C GLN A 115 14.60 15.44 6.44
N GLN A 116 15.73 15.78 7.03
CA GLN A 116 16.79 14.84 7.41
C GLN A 116 16.31 13.69 8.32
N ARG A 117 15.27 13.93 9.13
CA ARG A 117 14.66 12.91 10.00
C ARG A 117 13.86 11.91 9.19
N GLU A 118 13.02 12.36 8.26
CA GLU A 118 12.22 11.51 7.37
C GLU A 118 13.11 10.65 6.49
N LYS A 119 14.18 11.23 5.94
CA LYS A 119 15.17 10.50 5.15
C LYS A 119 15.83 9.37 5.96
N LYS A 120 16.18 9.59 7.23
CA LYS A 120 16.76 8.55 8.09
C LYS A 120 15.77 7.40 8.35
N ILE A 121 14.49 7.71 8.61
CA ILE A 121 13.46 6.70 8.83
C ILE A 121 13.26 5.87 7.56
N LEU A 122 13.13 6.51 6.39
CA LEU A 122 13.04 5.85 5.10
C LEU A 122 14.22 4.92 4.83
N THR A 123 15.43 5.37 5.12
CA THR A 123 16.66 4.59 4.90
C THR A 123 16.70 3.31 5.75
N ILE A 124 16.02 3.28 6.89
CA ILE A 124 15.96 2.10 7.77
C ILE A 124 14.75 1.23 7.44
N VAL A 125 13.58 1.84 7.25
CA VAL A 125 12.31 1.11 7.10
C VAL A 125 12.22 0.40 5.75
N ILE A 126 12.70 1.01 4.64
CA ILE A 126 12.63 0.39 3.32
C ILE A 126 13.43 -0.92 3.26
N PRO A 127 14.72 -0.98 3.67
CA PRO A 127 15.46 -2.24 3.69
C PRO A 127 14.84 -3.29 4.63
N LEU A 128 14.33 -2.87 5.77
CA LEU A 128 13.71 -3.78 6.74
C LEU A 128 12.40 -4.36 6.17
N GLN A 129 11.61 -3.57 5.45
CA GLN A 129 10.40 -4.03 4.77
C GLN A 129 10.72 -4.98 3.61
N ILE A 130 11.77 -4.69 2.84
CA ILE A 130 12.27 -5.60 1.80
C ILE A 130 12.64 -6.95 2.41
N LEU A 131 13.38 -6.93 3.52
CA LEU A 131 13.76 -8.15 4.23
C LEU A 131 12.53 -8.92 4.76
N SER A 132 11.55 -8.22 5.31
CA SER A 132 10.28 -8.81 5.78
C SER A 132 9.50 -9.46 4.62
N ASN A 133 9.41 -8.82 3.46
CA ASN A 133 8.78 -9.39 2.27
C ASN A 133 9.48 -10.65 1.78
N ILE A 134 10.82 -10.65 1.72
CA ILE A 134 11.61 -11.84 1.34
C ILE A 134 11.37 -12.98 2.33
N ALA A 135 11.38 -12.67 3.62
CA ALA A 135 11.14 -13.65 4.67
C ALA A 135 9.72 -14.25 4.60
N SER A 136 8.71 -13.44 4.31
CA SER A 136 7.32 -13.90 4.13
C SER A 136 7.20 -14.86 2.94
N ILE A 137 7.89 -14.56 1.83
CA ILE A 137 7.96 -15.46 0.66
C ILE A 137 8.61 -16.80 1.03
N TYR A 138 9.75 -16.76 1.71
CA TYR A 138 10.46 -17.96 2.15
C TYR A 138 9.61 -18.83 3.09
N LEU A 139 8.88 -18.21 4.01
CA LEU A 139 7.97 -18.91 4.91
C LEU A 139 6.78 -19.53 4.16
N GLY A 140 6.26 -18.86 3.14
CA GLY A 140 5.17 -19.38 2.30
C GLY A 140 5.54 -20.65 1.54
N GLU A 141 6.80 -20.81 1.15
CA GLU A 141 7.33 -22.02 0.48
C GLU A 141 7.76 -23.11 1.47
N SER A 142 8.01 -22.77 2.72
CA SER A 142 8.47 -23.73 3.75
C SER A 142 7.30 -24.57 4.24
N ALA A 143 7.55 -25.86 4.52
CA ALA A 143 6.52 -26.78 5.00
C ALA A 143 5.93 -26.30 6.34
N PRO A 144 4.62 -26.02 6.41
CA PRO A 144 3.98 -25.60 7.65
C PRO A 144 3.98 -26.73 8.67
N GLY A 145 4.16 -26.39 9.94
CA GLY A 145 3.99 -27.34 11.07
C GLY A 145 5.27 -27.75 11.79
N THR A 146 6.45 -27.31 11.35
CA THR A 146 7.67 -27.46 12.16
C THR A 146 7.72 -26.36 13.24
N LEU A 147 8.26 -26.69 14.43
CA LEU A 147 8.39 -25.73 15.53
C LEU A 147 9.24 -24.50 15.08
N ALA A 148 10.26 -24.72 14.29
CA ALA A 148 11.08 -23.67 13.71
C ALA A 148 10.28 -22.75 12.77
N TRP A 149 9.37 -23.32 11.96
CA TRP A 149 8.51 -22.53 11.06
C TRP A 149 7.59 -21.59 11.81
N VAL A 150 6.93 -22.08 12.89
CA VAL A 150 6.03 -21.27 13.73
C VAL A 150 6.80 -20.11 14.36
N THR A 151 7.98 -20.39 14.94
CA THR A 151 8.80 -19.35 15.58
C THR A 151 9.25 -18.28 14.59
N TRP A 152 9.74 -18.68 13.41
CA TRP A 152 10.17 -17.72 12.39
C TRP A 152 9.01 -16.91 11.82
N ARG A 153 7.85 -17.52 11.60
CA ARG A 153 6.64 -16.81 11.18
C ARG A 153 6.29 -15.72 12.16
N ASP A 154 6.24 -16.03 13.46
CA ASP A 154 5.84 -15.07 14.49
C ASP A 154 6.89 -13.93 14.62
N ILE A 155 8.19 -14.25 14.53
CA ILE A 155 9.26 -13.23 14.51
C ILE A 155 9.09 -12.28 13.32
N PHE A 156 8.90 -12.81 12.10
CA PHE A 156 8.76 -11.96 10.92
C PHE A 156 7.45 -11.15 10.92
N THR A 157 6.36 -11.71 11.44
CA THR A 157 5.11 -10.97 11.65
C THR A 157 5.33 -9.82 12.63
N LEU A 158 6.07 -10.05 13.72
CA LEU A 158 6.41 -8.98 14.67
C LEU A 158 7.27 -7.89 14.02
N VAL A 159 8.29 -8.28 13.24
CA VAL A 159 9.13 -7.33 12.49
C VAL A 159 8.30 -6.50 11.52
N ASP A 160 7.37 -7.11 10.80
CA ASP A 160 6.47 -6.42 9.87
C ASP A 160 5.55 -5.43 10.59
N ILE A 161 4.97 -5.79 11.72
CA ILE A 161 4.18 -4.90 12.59
C ILE A 161 5.04 -3.72 13.09
N LEU A 162 6.27 -3.96 13.50
CA LEU A 162 7.20 -2.90 13.92
C LEU A 162 7.57 -1.96 12.76
N CYS A 163 7.76 -2.48 11.54
CA CYS A 163 7.97 -1.66 10.34
C CYS A 163 6.76 -0.77 10.07
N CYS A 164 5.55 -1.34 10.16
CA CYS A 164 4.32 -0.58 9.99
C CYS A 164 4.17 0.53 11.04
N ALA A 165 4.49 0.23 12.30
CA ALA A 165 4.48 1.23 13.38
C ALA A 165 5.52 2.34 13.12
N ALA A 166 6.71 1.99 12.64
CA ALA A 166 7.76 2.95 12.29
C ALA A 166 7.36 3.87 11.13
N VAL A 167 6.53 3.39 10.19
CA VAL A 167 5.94 4.22 9.12
C VAL A 167 4.84 5.13 9.65
N LEU A 168 3.99 4.63 10.53
CA LEU A 168 2.89 5.40 11.10
C LEU A 168 3.37 6.50 12.05
N PHE A 169 4.48 6.30 12.78
CA PHE A 169 4.97 7.25 13.75
C PHE A 169 5.32 8.63 13.16
N PRO A 170 6.11 8.75 12.06
CA PRO A 170 6.35 10.04 11.42
C PRO A 170 5.09 10.69 10.89
N LEU A 171 4.16 9.87 10.40
CA LEU A 171 2.88 10.30 9.87
C LEU A 171 2.05 11.01 10.95
N ILE A 172 1.89 10.35 12.11
CA ILE A 172 1.14 10.89 13.27
C ILE A 172 1.86 12.12 13.83
N TRP A 173 3.20 12.08 13.90
CA TRP A 173 4.00 13.19 14.41
C TRP A 173 3.96 14.41 13.48
N SER A 174 3.97 14.22 12.16
CA SER A 174 3.80 15.29 11.17
C SER A 174 2.45 16.00 11.34
N ILE A 175 1.37 15.24 11.55
CA ILE A 175 0.03 15.79 11.83
C ILE A 175 0.05 16.64 13.12
N LYS A 176 0.69 16.13 14.17
CA LYS A 176 0.77 16.83 15.45
C LYS A 176 1.54 18.15 15.32
N ASN A 177 2.72 18.12 14.70
CA ASN A 177 3.53 19.33 14.48
C ASN A 177 2.81 20.37 13.62
N LEU A 178 2.12 19.93 12.56
CA LEU A 178 1.34 20.82 11.71
C LEU A 178 0.20 21.49 12.49
N ARG A 179 -0.40 20.77 13.44
CA ARG A 179 -1.45 21.30 14.32
C ARG A 179 -0.90 22.33 15.32
N GLU A 180 0.27 22.08 15.89
CA GLU A 180 0.94 23.00 16.83
C GLU A 180 1.38 24.28 16.10
N SER A 181 2.02 24.16 14.93
CA SER A 181 2.43 25.33 14.12
C SER A 181 1.24 26.16 13.61
N ALA A 182 0.11 25.53 13.33
CA ALA A 182 -1.11 26.23 12.93
C ALA A 182 -1.73 27.06 14.07
N GLN A 183 -1.38 26.77 15.32
CA GLN A 183 -1.87 27.47 16.50
C GLN A 183 -1.01 28.68 16.87
N GLU A 184 0.29 28.70 16.51
CA GLU A 184 1.24 29.74 16.86
C GLU A 184 1.28 30.92 15.87
N ASP A 185 1.10 30.70 14.58
CA ASP A 185 1.46 31.71 13.55
C ASP A 185 0.29 32.41 12.88
N GLY A 186 -0.85 32.67 13.39
CA GLY A 186 -1.86 33.51 12.74
C GLY A 186 -2.14 33.32 11.22
N ARG A 187 -1.30 32.54 10.48
CA ARG A 187 -1.49 31.98 9.14
C ARG A 187 -2.40 30.73 9.19
N LEU A 188 -3.31 30.80 10.10
CA LEU A 188 -4.17 29.71 10.58
C LEU A 188 -5.01 29.04 9.50
N SER A 189 -5.38 29.74 8.43
CA SER A 189 -6.38 29.21 7.51
C SER A 189 -5.81 28.14 6.55
N PHE A 190 -4.61 28.32 6.03
CA PHE A 190 -4.03 27.45 5.01
C PHE A 190 -3.50 26.11 5.59
N ASN A 191 -2.70 26.18 6.66
CA ASN A 191 -2.17 24.98 7.31
C ASN A 191 -3.27 24.13 7.97
N MET A 192 -4.31 24.74 8.48
CA MET A 192 -5.48 24.03 9.03
C MET A 192 -6.34 23.39 7.94
N LEU A 193 -6.51 24.04 6.80
CA LEU A 193 -7.21 23.48 5.66
C LEU A 193 -6.48 22.23 5.13
N LYS A 194 -5.16 22.33 4.97
CA LYS A 194 -4.26 21.25 4.60
C LYS A 194 -4.32 20.08 5.56
N LEU A 195 -4.21 20.34 6.85
CA LEU A 195 -4.30 19.33 7.90
C LEU A 195 -5.64 18.58 7.87
N LYS A 196 -6.75 19.31 7.80
CA LYS A 196 -8.10 18.73 7.77
C LYS A 196 -8.32 17.87 6.54
N GLN A 197 -7.75 18.27 5.41
CA GLN A 197 -7.85 17.59 4.14
C GLN A 197 -7.13 16.23 4.15
N PHE A 198 -5.87 16.21 4.61
CA PHE A 198 -5.09 14.98 4.70
C PHE A 198 -5.49 14.07 5.87
N GLN A 199 -6.16 14.59 6.88
CA GLN A 199 -6.58 13.82 8.06
C GLN A 199 -7.39 12.56 7.68
N HIS A 200 -8.34 12.67 6.76
CA HIS A 200 -9.15 11.54 6.33
C HIS A 200 -8.32 10.47 5.62
N PHE A 201 -7.39 10.89 4.76
CA PHE A 201 -6.49 9.96 4.09
C PHE A 201 -5.60 9.22 5.09
N TYR A 202 -5.04 9.91 6.07
CA TYR A 202 -4.24 9.28 7.13
C TYR A 202 -5.04 8.25 7.95
N ILE A 203 -6.30 8.54 8.26
CA ILE A 203 -7.19 7.59 8.93
C ILE A 203 -7.35 6.32 8.07
N VAL A 204 -7.54 6.46 6.77
CA VAL A 204 -7.66 5.33 5.84
C VAL A 204 -6.39 4.49 5.81
N VAL A 205 -5.21 5.12 5.75
CA VAL A 205 -3.90 4.44 5.79
C VAL A 205 -3.73 3.68 7.10
N VAL A 206 -3.98 4.32 8.24
CA VAL A 206 -3.88 3.68 9.57
C VAL A 206 -4.86 2.52 9.69
N ALA A 207 -6.11 2.71 9.29
CA ALA A 207 -7.13 1.66 9.32
C ALA A 207 -6.75 0.47 8.43
N TYR A 208 -6.22 0.73 7.22
CA TYR A 208 -5.76 -0.31 6.31
C TYR A 208 -4.58 -1.11 6.89
N ILE A 209 -3.55 -0.43 7.43
CA ILE A 209 -2.40 -1.10 8.03
C ILE A 209 -2.83 -1.93 9.25
N TYR A 210 -3.66 -1.36 10.12
CA TYR A 210 -4.19 -2.08 11.28
C TYR A 210 -4.97 -3.33 10.85
N PHE A 211 -5.90 -3.18 9.90
CA PHE A 211 -6.71 -4.28 9.42
C PHE A 211 -5.85 -5.36 8.75
N SER A 212 -5.01 -4.99 7.79
CA SER A 212 -4.22 -5.93 6.99
C SER A 212 -3.15 -6.69 7.79
N ARG A 213 -2.72 -6.18 8.95
CA ARG A 213 -1.67 -6.82 9.75
C ARG A 213 -2.21 -7.48 11.02
N ILE A 214 -3.14 -6.83 11.71
CA ILE A 214 -3.63 -7.30 13.00
C ILE A 214 -4.91 -8.11 12.86
N VAL A 215 -5.90 -7.59 12.12
CA VAL A 215 -7.20 -8.28 11.99
C VAL A 215 -7.06 -9.55 11.17
N VAL A 216 -6.30 -9.52 10.08
CA VAL A 216 -6.04 -10.71 9.25
C VAL A 216 -5.28 -11.77 10.05
N TYR A 217 -4.25 -11.39 10.80
CA TYR A 217 -3.54 -12.31 11.70
C TYR A 217 -4.47 -12.96 12.75
N LEU A 218 -5.41 -12.19 13.30
CA LEU A 218 -6.42 -12.74 14.23
C LEU A 218 -7.37 -13.71 13.51
N PHE A 219 -7.74 -13.46 12.27
CA PHE A 219 -8.54 -14.40 11.49
C PHE A 219 -7.79 -15.70 11.26
N ASP A 220 -6.52 -15.66 10.83
CA ASP A 220 -5.68 -16.85 10.66
C ASP A 220 -5.54 -17.67 11.95
N ALA A 221 -5.56 -17.02 13.11
CA ALA A 221 -5.43 -17.67 14.41
C ALA A 221 -6.75 -18.24 14.95
N THR A 222 -7.91 -17.72 14.52
CA THR A 222 -9.22 -18.02 15.14
C THR A 222 -10.19 -18.76 14.21
N VAL A 223 -10.05 -18.60 12.90
CA VAL A 223 -10.97 -19.16 11.91
C VAL A 223 -10.73 -20.66 11.75
N PRO A 224 -11.81 -21.48 11.71
CA PRO A 224 -11.69 -22.92 11.45
C PRO A 224 -11.07 -23.17 10.08
N TYR A 225 -10.24 -24.23 9.97
CA TYR A 225 -9.54 -24.63 8.77
C TYR A 225 -10.39 -24.71 7.47
N ARG A 226 -11.68 -24.98 7.59
CA ARG A 226 -12.61 -24.98 6.43
C ARG A 226 -12.87 -23.63 5.83
N LEU A 227 -12.67 -22.56 6.61
CA LEU A 227 -12.91 -21.17 6.23
C LEU A 227 -11.61 -20.37 6.09
N ASP A 228 -10.48 -21.05 5.93
CA ASP A 228 -9.14 -20.47 5.77
C ASP A 228 -9.12 -19.39 4.64
N TRP A 229 -9.85 -19.63 3.56
CA TRP A 229 -10.02 -18.69 2.45
C TRP A 229 -10.65 -17.33 2.85
N VAL A 230 -11.35 -17.25 3.98
CA VAL A 230 -11.99 -16.00 4.45
C VAL A 230 -10.94 -14.98 4.90
N SER A 231 -9.84 -15.43 5.47
CA SER A 231 -8.71 -14.57 5.82
C SER A 231 -8.13 -13.88 4.58
N ASP A 232 -7.83 -14.66 3.55
CA ASP A 232 -7.34 -14.16 2.26
C ASP A 232 -8.35 -13.21 1.59
N LEU A 233 -9.63 -13.58 1.56
CA LEU A 233 -10.69 -12.71 1.04
C LEU A 233 -10.77 -11.39 1.79
N SER A 234 -10.69 -11.42 3.12
CA SER A 234 -10.74 -10.21 3.95
C SER A 234 -9.58 -9.27 3.63
N GLN A 235 -8.38 -9.83 3.43
CA GLN A 235 -7.19 -9.10 3.03
C GLN A 235 -7.39 -8.43 1.64
N GLU A 236 -7.92 -9.16 0.67
CA GLU A 236 -8.15 -8.64 -0.69
C GLU A 236 -9.24 -7.56 -0.72
N VAL A 237 -10.31 -7.73 0.03
CA VAL A 237 -11.37 -6.71 0.18
C VAL A 237 -10.81 -5.44 0.82
N ALA A 238 -10.03 -5.55 1.90
CA ALA A 238 -9.40 -4.40 2.53
C ALA A 238 -8.45 -3.67 1.58
N THR A 239 -7.67 -4.41 0.81
CA THR A 239 -6.74 -3.87 -0.19
C THR A 239 -7.51 -3.16 -1.31
N CYS A 240 -8.58 -3.74 -1.81
CA CYS A 240 -9.44 -3.14 -2.82
C CYS A 240 -10.05 -1.81 -2.31
N VAL A 241 -10.62 -1.81 -1.11
CA VAL A 241 -11.16 -0.60 -0.47
C VAL A 241 -10.09 0.47 -0.31
N PHE A 242 -8.89 0.09 0.12
CA PHE A 242 -7.77 1.02 0.25
C PHE A 242 -7.37 1.64 -1.10
N TYR A 243 -7.24 0.86 -2.17
CA TYR A 243 -6.90 1.37 -3.50
C TYR A 243 -7.99 2.28 -4.08
N VAL A 244 -9.25 1.88 -3.97
CA VAL A 244 -10.38 2.69 -4.45
C VAL A 244 -10.46 4.01 -3.70
N THR A 245 -10.32 3.97 -2.37
CA THR A 245 -10.39 5.17 -1.53
C THR A 245 -9.20 6.10 -1.80
N SER A 246 -7.98 5.55 -1.89
CA SER A 246 -6.78 6.33 -2.24
C SER A 246 -6.90 6.93 -3.65
N GLY A 247 -7.40 6.16 -4.62
CA GLY A 247 -7.67 6.66 -5.97
C GLY A 247 -8.70 7.78 -5.99
N TYR A 248 -9.75 7.69 -5.17
CA TYR A 248 -10.75 8.75 -5.06
C TYR A 248 -10.17 10.06 -4.49
N TYR A 249 -9.33 9.98 -3.45
CA TYR A 249 -8.69 11.16 -2.87
C TYR A 249 -7.70 11.82 -3.83
N PHE A 250 -6.87 11.05 -4.52
CA PHE A 250 -5.83 11.54 -5.43
C PHE A 250 -6.24 11.51 -6.92
N ARG A 251 -7.53 11.55 -7.23
CA ARG A 251 -8.01 11.57 -8.61
C ARG A 251 -7.48 12.80 -9.39
N PRO A 252 -7.07 12.65 -10.65
CA PRO A 252 -6.54 13.73 -11.47
C PRO A 252 -7.69 14.60 -12.05
N VAL A 253 -8.34 15.37 -11.20
CA VAL A 253 -9.41 16.30 -11.59
C VAL A 253 -8.91 17.74 -11.43
N PRO A 254 -9.24 18.66 -12.38
CA PRO A 254 -8.94 20.09 -12.19
C PRO A 254 -9.48 20.56 -10.84
N ASN A 255 -8.68 21.30 -10.09
CA ASN A 255 -9.00 21.80 -8.74
C ASN A 255 -9.25 20.69 -7.68
N ASN A 256 -8.58 19.54 -7.81
CA ASN A 256 -8.59 18.58 -6.72
C ASN A 256 -7.94 19.21 -5.48
N PRO A 257 -8.69 19.36 -4.38
CA PRO A 257 -8.17 20.02 -3.20
C PRO A 257 -6.94 19.33 -2.61
N TYR A 258 -6.75 18.01 -2.79
CA TYR A 258 -5.55 17.28 -2.36
C TYR A 258 -4.32 17.61 -3.21
N LEU A 259 -4.49 18.12 -4.42
CA LEU A 259 -3.43 18.48 -5.36
C LEU A 259 -3.23 20.01 -5.48
N ALA A 260 -4.28 20.80 -5.24
CA ALA A 260 -4.25 22.27 -5.32
C ALA A 260 -3.30 22.92 -4.31
N VAL A 261 -3.03 22.24 -3.22
CA VAL A 261 -2.12 22.72 -2.16
C VAL A 261 -0.67 22.88 -2.67
N SER A 262 -0.26 22.14 -3.71
CA SER A 262 1.09 22.25 -4.29
C SER A 262 1.30 23.53 -5.10
N HIS A 263 0.27 24.06 -5.75
CA HIS A 263 0.38 25.27 -6.56
C HIS A 263 0.63 26.52 -5.75
N TYR A 264 0.03 26.63 -4.56
CA TYR A 264 0.21 27.80 -3.70
C TYR A 264 1.59 27.87 -3.04
N ASP A 265 2.25 26.74 -2.83
CA ASP A 265 3.61 26.71 -2.25
C ASP A 265 4.66 27.07 -3.32
N GLU A 266 4.48 26.67 -4.61
CA GLU A 266 5.36 27.08 -5.72
C GLU A 266 5.26 28.58 -6.00
N GLU A 267 4.04 29.17 -6.04
CA GLU A 267 3.84 30.62 -6.23
C GLU A 267 4.43 31.45 -5.09
N SER A 268 4.36 30.97 -3.84
CA SER A 268 4.92 31.69 -2.67
C SER A 268 6.45 31.62 -2.62
N GLU A 269 7.09 30.55 -3.04
CA GLU A 269 8.56 30.44 -3.13
C GLU A 269 9.12 31.27 -4.30
N ASP A 270 8.40 31.34 -5.42
CA ASP A 270 8.78 32.18 -6.56
C ASP A 270 8.64 33.68 -6.25
N GLU A 271 7.62 34.11 -5.49
CA GLU A 271 7.48 35.48 -5.01
C GLU A 271 8.56 35.85 -3.98
N GLU A 272 8.93 34.93 -3.08
CA GLU A 272 9.97 35.16 -2.07
C GLU A 272 11.37 35.22 -2.72
N THR A 273 11.66 34.38 -3.70
CA THR A 273 12.92 34.43 -4.48
C THR A 273 13.00 35.63 -5.40
N ALA A 274 11.88 36.07 -5.99
CA ALA A 274 11.80 37.31 -6.79
C ALA A 274 12.01 38.55 -5.94
N SER A 275 11.48 38.59 -4.71
CA SER A 275 11.65 39.70 -3.78
C SER A 275 13.10 39.82 -3.27
N PHE A 276 13.83 38.71 -3.10
CA PHE A 276 15.26 38.73 -2.73
C PHE A 276 16.18 39.12 -3.89
N GLY A 277 15.74 38.89 -5.16
CA GLY A 277 16.50 39.25 -6.38
C GLY A 277 16.49 40.76 -6.71
N ILE A 278 15.58 41.54 -6.13
CA ILE A 278 15.43 42.97 -6.41
C ILE A 278 16.27 43.86 -5.43
N VAL A 279 16.89 43.27 -4.41
CA VAL A 279 17.69 43.97 -3.39
C VAL A 279 19.21 43.80 -3.63
N LYS A 280 19.65 43.70 -4.86
CA LYS A 280 21.09 43.75 -5.20
C LYS A 280 21.36 44.80 -6.22
#